data_e2bf37dac3ea0c45f1591eb15ea4f40b
#
_entry.id   e2bf37dac3ea0c45f1591eb15ea4f40b
#
_cell.length_a   1.000
_cell.length_b   1.000
_cell.length_c   1.000
_cell.angle_alpha   90.00
_cell.angle_beta   90.00
_cell.angle_gamma   90.00
#
_symmetry.space_group_name_H-M   'P 1'
#
loop_
_entity.id
_entity.type
_entity.pdbx_description
1 polymer ?
#
loop_
_entity_poly.entity_id
_entity_poly.type
_entity_poly.pdbx_seq_one_letter_code
_entity_poly.pdbx_strand_id
1 'polypeptide(L)'
;LNPIIWHKIANASYEVPNGSKFLGKPYEPNAIIKNDMEFILMQRKPGGYRQPSDRQRRESMIDKKDFDRWFQQIWNIPGASLKNHPAPFPLGLATRLVRMFSFVGDTVLDPFCGTGTTMVAALKYKRNSIGVEIDPEYCRMAAAYLKAEGNDLFSDVELIFEKAEERRTAWVVRENQDLYEVKPARKKLQ
;
A
#
# COMPACT_ATOMS: atom_id res chain seq x y z
N LEU A 1 -11.55 14.85 -1.74
CA LEU A 1 -11.85 13.56 -2.39
C LEU A 1 -12.60 12.68 -1.40
N ASN A 2 -13.59 11.93 -1.87
CA ASN A 2 -14.31 10.98 -1.02
C ASN A 2 -13.37 9.80 -0.68
N PRO A 3 -13.35 9.31 0.57
CA PRO A 3 -12.57 8.13 0.91
C PRO A 3 -13.17 6.89 0.24
N ILE A 4 -12.32 5.90 -0.04
CA ILE A 4 -12.77 4.55 -0.39
C ILE A 4 -12.88 3.75 0.91
N ILE A 5 -13.95 2.99 1.06
CA ILE A 5 -14.18 2.12 2.21
C ILE A 5 -13.88 0.69 1.75
N TRP A 6 -12.82 0.11 2.30
CA TRP A 6 -12.53 -1.29 2.09
C TRP A 6 -13.21 -2.14 3.16
N HIS A 7 -14.23 -2.88 2.76
CA HIS A 7 -14.91 -3.84 3.60
C HIS A 7 -14.30 -5.23 3.43
N LYS A 8 -13.70 -5.75 4.51
CA LYS A 8 -13.02 -7.06 4.56
C LYS A 8 -14.03 -8.18 4.72
N ILE A 9 -14.77 -8.52 3.65
CA ILE A 9 -15.72 -9.63 3.71
C ILE A 9 -15.01 -10.97 3.98
N ALA A 10 -15.67 -11.83 4.73
CA ALA A 10 -15.39 -13.26 4.97
C ALA A 10 -14.19 -13.63 5.86
N ASN A 11 -13.12 -12.84 5.94
CA ASN A 11 -11.91 -13.21 6.69
C ASN A 11 -11.58 -12.27 7.86
N ALA A 12 -12.52 -11.47 8.30
CA ALA A 12 -12.31 -10.73 9.50
C ALA A 12 -12.31 -11.71 10.67
N SER A 13 -11.18 -12.36 10.90
CA SER A 13 -10.90 -12.98 12.17
C SER A 13 -11.00 -11.89 13.23
N TYR A 14 -11.68 -12.18 14.30
CA TYR A 14 -11.69 -11.30 15.45
C TYR A 14 -10.29 -11.37 16.07
N GLU A 15 -9.45 -10.41 15.73
CA GLU A 15 -8.17 -10.23 16.39
C GLU A 15 -8.43 -9.63 17.77
N VAL A 16 -8.88 -10.46 18.67
CA VAL A 16 -8.79 -10.13 20.08
C VAL A 16 -7.47 -10.70 20.57
N PRO A 17 -6.54 -9.84 21.02
CA PRO A 17 -5.34 -10.32 21.68
C PRO A 17 -5.75 -11.31 22.79
N ASN A 18 -5.18 -12.49 22.78
CA ASN A 18 -5.44 -13.58 23.73
C ASN A 18 -6.71 -14.42 23.51
N GLY A 19 -7.26 -14.45 22.30
CA GLY A 19 -8.32 -15.42 21.99
C GLY A 19 -9.52 -15.34 22.94
N SER A 20 -9.94 -14.16 23.29
CA SER A 20 -11.08 -13.96 24.18
C SER A 20 -12.30 -14.70 23.64
N LYS A 21 -12.71 -15.73 24.38
CA LYS A 21 -13.92 -16.51 24.12
C LYS A 21 -15.23 -15.72 24.25
N PHE A 22 -15.14 -14.42 24.55
CA PHE A 22 -16.28 -13.52 24.68
C PHE A 22 -17.06 -13.30 23.38
N LEU A 23 -16.41 -13.45 22.25
CA LEU A 23 -17.07 -13.40 20.94
C LEU A 23 -17.85 -14.69 20.60
N GLY A 24 -17.71 -15.72 21.41
CA GLY A 24 -18.38 -17.00 21.20
C GLY A 24 -19.77 -17.12 21.83
N LYS A 25 -20.20 -16.11 22.60
CA LYS A 25 -21.58 -16.08 23.12
C LYS A 25 -22.32 -14.94 22.41
N PRO A 26 -23.02 -15.29 21.35
CA PRO A 26 -23.60 -14.33 20.48
C PRO A 26 -24.70 -13.65 21.17
N TYR A 27 -25.24 -13.02 21.62
CA TYR A 27 -26.49 -12.48 22.13
C TYR A 27 -26.39 -11.80 23.51
N GLU A 28 -25.19 -11.63 24.06
CA GLU A 28 -25.02 -10.79 25.23
C GLU A 28 -24.88 -9.31 24.89
N PRO A 29 -25.54 -8.39 25.62
CA PRO A 29 -25.29 -6.95 25.48
C PRO A 29 -23.80 -6.63 25.72
N ASN A 30 -23.29 -5.53 25.15
CA ASN A 30 -21.88 -5.11 25.22
C ASN A 30 -20.88 -5.97 24.44
N ALA A 31 -21.34 -6.69 23.42
CA ALA A 31 -20.41 -7.34 22.47
C ALA A 31 -19.53 -6.32 21.75
N ILE A 32 -18.27 -6.69 21.51
CA ILE A 32 -17.33 -5.85 20.75
C ILE A 32 -17.77 -5.81 19.28
N ILE A 33 -17.92 -4.62 18.74
CA ILE A 33 -18.20 -4.45 17.32
C ILE A 33 -16.94 -4.81 16.53
N LYS A 34 -17.09 -5.70 15.56
CA LYS A 34 -16.04 -6.15 14.71
C LYS A 34 -15.53 -5.00 13.82
N ASN A 35 -14.22 -4.80 13.80
CA ASN A 35 -13.58 -3.87 12.87
C ASN A 35 -13.28 -4.60 11.55
N ASP A 36 -14.20 -4.55 10.62
CA ASP A 36 -14.09 -5.16 9.30
C ASP A 36 -13.97 -4.16 8.15
N MET A 37 -13.79 -2.89 8.47
CA MET A 37 -13.62 -1.82 7.50
C MET A 37 -12.31 -1.08 7.67
N GLU A 38 -11.69 -0.72 6.55
CA GLU A 38 -10.57 0.22 6.49
C GLU A 38 -10.89 1.35 5.53
N PHE A 39 -10.36 2.54 5.82
CA PHE A 39 -10.55 3.73 5.00
C PHE A 39 -9.28 4.00 4.19
N ILE A 40 -9.44 4.13 2.87
CA ILE A 40 -8.38 4.56 1.98
C ILE A 40 -8.59 6.05 1.72
N LEU A 41 -7.74 6.86 2.31
CA LEU A 41 -7.79 8.31 2.16
C LEU A 41 -7.03 8.73 0.92
N MET A 42 -7.70 9.46 0.04
CA MET A 42 -7.09 9.98 -1.17
C MET A 42 -6.73 11.45 -0.98
N GLN A 43 -5.45 11.74 -1.09
CA GLN A 43 -4.93 13.09 -1.08
C GLN A 43 -4.22 13.37 -2.41
N ARG A 44 -4.18 14.62 -2.79
CA ARG A 44 -3.52 15.05 -4.00
C ARG A 44 -2.63 16.25 -3.71
N LYS A 45 -1.41 16.18 -4.20
CA LYS A 45 -0.50 17.33 -4.17
C LYS A 45 -1.12 18.49 -4.97
N PRO A 46 -1.03 19.73 -4.50
CA PRO A 46 -1.41 20.90 -5.27
C PRO A 46 -0.70 20.95 -6.62
N GLY A 47 -1.39 21.44 -7.65
CA GLY A 47 -0.88 21.53 -9.02
C GLY A 47 -1.86 21.02 -10.06
N GLY A 48 -1.47 21.08 -11.30
CA GLY A 48 -2.28 20.60 -12.45
C GLY A 48 -2.42 19.08 -12.51
N TYR A 49 -3.34 18.60 -13.34
CA TYR A 49 -3.41 17.17 -13.66
C TYR A 49 -2.24 16.80 -14.56
N ARG A 50 -1.64 15.64 -14.26
CA ARG A 50 -0.67 15.05 -15.18
C ARG A 50 -1.31 14.86 -16.57
N GLN A 51 -0.54 15.14 -17.59
CA GLN A 51 -0.94 14.93 -18.99
C GLN A 51 -0.18 13.72 -19.55
N PRO A 52 -0.75 12.50 -19.48
CA PRO A 52 -0.13 11.33 -20.08
C PRO A 52 -0.24 11.42 -21.62
N SER A 53 0.70 10.76 -22.32
CA SER A 53 0.61 10.59 -23.76
C SER A 53 -0.60 9.75 -24.16
N ASP A 54 -1.04 9.86 -25.42
CA ASP A 54 -2.13 9.04 -25.95
C ASP A 54 -1.84 7.55 -25.89
N ARG A 55 -0.57 7.16 -26.05
CA ARG A 55 -0.14 5.79 -25.87
C ARG A 55 -0.36 5.32 -24.42
N GLN A 56 0.11 6.08 -23.44
CA GLN A 56 -0.08 5.77 -22.04
C GLN A 56 -1.57 5.69 -21.65
N ARG A 57 -2.41 6.58 -22.21
CA ARG A 57 -3.86 6.54 -22.00
C ARG A 57 -4.45 5.22 -22.50
N ARG A 58 -4.14 4.83 -23.75
CA ARG A 58 -4.64 3.58 -24.32
C ARG A 58 -4.18 2.35 -23.54
N GLU A 59 -2.88 2.28 -23.22
CA GLU A 59 -2.30 1.14 -22.50
C GLU A 59 -2.76 1.05 -21.03
N SER A 60 -3.29 2.13 -20.47
CA SER A 60 -3.78 2.19 -19.09
C SER A 60 -5.29 2.05 -18.97
N MET A 61 -6.00 1.80 -20.05
CA MET A 61 -7.45 1.67 -20.02
C MET A 61 -7.87 0.55 -19.08
N ILE A 62 -8.91 0.84 -18.33
CA ILE A 62 -9.62 -0.13 -17.48
C ILE A 62 -10.84 -0.56 -18.26
N ASP A 63 -11.07 -1.87 -18.38
CA ASP A 63 -12.26 -2.37 -19.07
C ASP A 63 -13.54 -1.94 -18.33
N LYS A 64 -14.68 -1.93 -19.08
CA LYS A 64 -15.95 -1.44 -18.54
C LYS A 64 -16.39 -2.19 -17.30
N LYS A 65 -16.18 -3.50 -17.25
CA LYS A 65 -16.60 -4.35 -16.12
C LYS A 65 -15.84 -3.99 -14.86
N ASP A 66 -14.53 -3.81 -14.97
CA ASP A 66 -13.69 -3.38 -13.84
C ASP A 66 -13.97 -1.93 -13.47
N PHE A 67 -14.19 -1.06 -14.45
CA PHE A 67 -14.57 0.33 -14.19
C PHE A 67 -15.86 0.40 -13.36
N ASP A 68 -16.91 -0.27 -13.75
CA ASP A 68 -18.19 -0.26 -13.04
C ASP A 68 -18.08 -0.81 -11.61
N ARG A 69 -17.13 -1.69 -11.34
CA ARG A 69 -16.90 -2.30 -10.03
C ARG A 69 -15.94 -1.51 -9.14
N TRP A 70 -14.92 -0.85 -9.72
CA TRP A 70 -13.86 -0.22 -8.95
C TRP A 70 -14.13 1.25 -8.62
N PHE A 71 -14.83 1.96 -9.50
CA PHE A 71 -15.15 3.38 -9.28
C PHE A 71 -16.37 3.57 -8.37
N GLN A 72 -16.48 2.73 -7.35
CA GLN A 72 -17.46 2.81 -6.29
C GLN A 72 -16.76 3.13 -4.96
N GLN A 73 -17.49 3.72 -4.04
CA GLN A 73 -16.93 4.09 -2.75
C GLN A 73 -16.68 2.89 -1.84
N ILE A 74 -17.51 1.84 -1.93
CA ILE A 74 -17.40 0.64 -1.07
C ILE A 74 -16.81 -0.50 -1.88
N TRP A 75 -15.70 -1.04 -1.36
CA TRP A 75 -15.01 -2.18 -1.95
C TRP A 75 -15.12 -3.40 -1.05
N ASN A 76 -15.87 -4.38 -1.49
CA ASN A 76 -15.96 -5.67 -0.84
C ASN A 76 -14.82 -6.57 -1.36
N ILE A 77 -13.72 -6.64 -0.63
CA ILE A 77 -12.54 -7.45 -0.97
C ILE A 77 -12.13 -8.24 0.26
N PRO A 78 -12.00 -9.57 0.18
CA PRO A 78 -11.49 -10.36 1.29
C PRO A 78 -10.13 -9.86 1.78
N GLY A 79 -9.90 -9.90 3.08
CA GLY A 79 -8.59 -9.60 3.67
C GLY A 79 -7.52 -10.60 3.22
N ALA A 80 -6.25 -10.23 3.37
CA ALA A 80 -5.14 -11.12 3.11
C ALA A 80 -4.82 -11.99 4.34
N SER A 81 -4.06 -13.08 4.13
CA SER A 81 -3.62 -13.97 5.20
C SER A 81 -2.55 -13.32 6.06
N LEU A 82 -2.68 -13.39 7.37
CA LEU A 82 -1.73 -12.87 8.35
C LEU A 82 -0.47 -13.74 8.53
N LYS A 83 -0.35 -14.87 7.82
CA LYS A 83 0.74 -15.84 8.05
C LYS A 83 2.14 -15.25 7.91
N ASN A 84 2.33 -14.35 6.97
CA ASN A 84 3.66 -13.84 6.59
C ASN A 84 3.86 -12.36 6.92
N HIS A 85 2.84 -11.65 7.35
CA HIS A 85 2.91 -10.23 7.67
C HIS A 85 1.78 -9.85 8.65
N PRO A 86 2.03 -8.99 9.64
CA PRO A 86 1.02 -8.65 10.65
C PRO A 86 -0.14 -7.80 10.11
N ALA A 87 0.09 -7.03 9.06
CA ALA A 87 -0.93 -6.17 8.47
C ALA A 87 -0.93 -6.24 6.93
N PRO A 88 -1.20 -7.42 6.34
CA PRO A 88 -1.17 -7.57 4.89
C PRO A 88 -2.46 -7.03 4.27
N PHE A 89 -2.34 -6.51 3.06
CA PHE A 89 -3.49 -6.27 2.19
C PHE A 89 -3.41 -7.12 0.92
N PRO A 90 -4.56 -7.50 0.33
CA PRO A 90 -4.57 -8.41 -0.80
C PRO A 90 -4.06 -7.72 -2.08
N LEU A 91 -3.40 -8.49 -2.94
CA LEU A 91 -2.91 -8.01 -4.24
C LEU A 91 -4.03 -7.36 -5.09
N GLY A 92 -5.26 -7.88 -4.98
CA GLY A 92 -6.41 -7.29 -5.67
C GLY A 92 -6.72 -5.85 -5.26
N LEU A 93 -6.48 -5.48 -3.99
CA LEU A 93 -6.61 -4.10 -3.51
C LEU A 93 -5.54 -3.20 -4.12
N ALA A 94 -4.27 -3.62 -4.02
CA ALA A 94 -3.14 -2.90 -4.61
C ALA A 94 -3.30 -2.73 -6.13
N THR A 95 -3.73 -3.78 -6.82
CA THR A 95 -4.00 -3.74 -8.27
C THR A 95 -5.02 -2.67 -8.64
N ARG A 96 -6.12 -2.58 -7.90
CA ARG A 96 -7.13 -1.54 -8.17
C ARG A 96 -6.54 -0.15 -8.00
N LEU A 97 -5.87 0.10 -6.88
CA LEU A 97 -5.26 1.41 -6.60
C LEU A 97 -4.23 1.79 -7.66
N VAL A 98 -3.32 0.89 -8.00
CA VAL A 98 -2.29 1.13 -9.02
C VAL A 98 -2.92 1.45 -10.37
N ARG A 99 -3.89 0.64 -10.83
CA ARG A 99 -4.52 0.85 -12.14
C ARG A 99 -5.41 2.09 -12.21
N MET A 100 -6.10 2.43 -11.12
CA MET A 100 -7.01 3.58 -11.07
C MET A 100 -6.28 4.92 -10.97
N PHE A 101 -5.09 4.94 -10.36
CA PHE A 101 -4.42 6.19 -10.01
C PHE A 101 -3.05 6.40 -10.65
N SER A 102 -2.64 5.51 -11.56
CA SER A 102 -1.40 5.64 -12.31
C SER A 102 -1.55 5.18 -13.77
N PHE A 103 -0.66 5.66 -14.64
CA PHE A 103 -0.55 5.24 -16.03
C PHE A 103 0.63 4.29 -16.23
N VAL A 104 0.62 3.52 -17.32
CA VAL A 104 1.76 2.69 -17.72
C VAL A 104 3.03 3.54 -17.81
N GLY A 105 4.11 3.04 -17.22
CA GLY A 105 5.39 3.74 -17.11
C GLY A 105 5.48 4.75 -15.95
N ASP A 106 4.40 4.96 -15.17
CA ASP A 106 4.48 5.76 -13.95
C ASP A 106 5.27 5.04 -12.86
N THR A 107 5.78 5.82 -11.91
CA THR A 107 6.44 5.28 -10.72
C THR A 107 5.50 5.34 -9.51
N VAL A 108 5.25 4.20 -8.92
CA VAL A 108 4.49 4.03 -7.67
C VAL A 108 5.48 3.99 -6.51
N LEU A 109 5.29 4.86 -5.52
CA LEU A 109 6.07 4.86 -4.30
C LEU A 109 5.26 4.22 -3.16
N ASP A 110 5.86 3.23 -2.51
CA ASP A 110 5.35 2.66 -1.26
C ASP A 110 6.42 2.84 -0.16
N PRO A 111 6.23 3.82 0.75
CA PRO A 111 7.21 4.12 1.79
C PRO A 111 7.24 3.09 2.93
N PHE A 112 6.35 2.11 2.93
CA PHE A 112 6.25 1.03 3.92
C PHE A 112 5.88 -0.29 3.24
N CYS A 113 6.70 -0.70 2.28
CA CYS A 113 6.31 -1.72 1.29
C CYS A 113 6.14 -3.15 1.86
N GLY A 114 6.62 -3.41 3.07
CA GLY A 114 6.52 -4.73 3.69
C GLY A 114 7.02 -5.83 2.77
N THR A 115 6.16 -6.79 2.49
CA THR A 115 6.46 -7.92 1.59
C THR A 115 6.31 -7.60 0.09
N GLY A 116 6.09 -6.33 -0.31
CA GLY A 116 6.16 -5.88 -1.69
C GLY A 116 4.86 -6.01 -2.51
N THR A 117 3.72 -6.16 -1.89
CA THR A 117 2.42 -6.33 -2.60
C THR A 117 2.13 -5.19 -3.58
N THR A 118 2.38 -3.94 -3.18
CA THR A 118 2.21 -2.76 -4.06
C THR A 118 3.16 -2.83 -5.26
N MET A 119 4.41 -3.22 -5.03
CA MET A 119 5.42 -3.31 -6.07
C MET A 119 5.10 -4.40 -7.08
N VAL A 120 4.59 -5.55 -6.62
CA VAL A 120 4.11 -6.62 -7.49
C VAL A 120 2.90 -6.16 -8.32
N ALA A 121 1.97 -5.42 -7.73
CA ALA A 121 0.87 -4.83 -8.49
C ALA A 121 1.37 -3.86 -9.57
N ALA A 122 2.35 -3.02 -9.24
CA ALA A 122 2.96 -2.10 -10.20
C ALA A 122 3.64 -2.85 -11.36
N LEU A 123 4.44 -3.86 -11.04
CA LEU A 123 5.13 -4.71 -12.00
C LEU A 123 4.15 -5.36 -13.00
N LYS A 124 3.12 -6.02 -12.49
CA LYS A 124 2.11 -6.72 -13.31
C LYS A 124 1.41 -5.83 -14.33
N TYR A 125 1.32 -4.55 -14.03
CA TYR A 125 0.65 -3.59 -14.89
C TYR A 125 1.59 -2.56 -15.54
N LYS A 126 2.87 -2.90 -15.66
CA LYS A 126 3.89 -2.09 -16.36
C LYS A 126 4.07 -0.69 -15.77
N ARG A 127 4.04 -0.60 -14.45
CA ARG A 127 4.46 0.59 -13.71
C ARG A 127 5.81 0.32 -13.06
N ASN A 128 6.63 1.35 -12.96
CA ASN A 128 7.80 1.31 -12.10
C ASN A 128 7.37 1.42 -10.64
N SER A 129 8.21 0.95 -9.72
CA SER A 129 7.94 1.11 -8.29
C SER A 129 9.20 1.40 -7.50
N ILE A 130 9.00 2.13 -6.40
CA ILE A 130 10.00 2.34 -5.36
C ILE A 130 9.36 1.87 -4.06
N GLY A 131 9.96 0.88 -3.41
CA GLY A 131 9.56 0.39 -2.10
C GLY A 131 10.61 0.79 -1.07
N VAL A 132 10.15 1.27 0.09
CA VAL A 132 11.01 1.51 1.25
C VAL A 132 10.55 0.60 2.38
N GLU A 133 11.49 -0.09 3.01
CA GLU A 133 11.22 -0.99 4.12
C GLU A 133 12.40 -0.97 5.09
N ILE A 134 12.10 -0.94 6.39
CA ILE A 134 13.12 -0.89 7.44
C ILE A 134 13.56 -2.29 7.87
N ASP A 135 12.67 -3.29 7.76
CA ASP A 135 12.96 -4.67 8.14
C ASP A 135 13.68 -5.41 7.00
N PRO A 136 14.94 -5.84 7.21
CA PRO A 136 15.69 -6.56 6.18
C PRO A 136 15.06 -7.89 5.77
N GLU A 137 14.24 -8.50 6.63
CA GLU A 137 13.56 -9.75 6.32
C GLU A 137 12.42 -9.49 5.34
N TYR A 138 11.61 -8.46 5.58
CA TYR A 138 10.57 -8.05 4.62
C TYR A 138 11.17 -7.58 3.30
N CYS A 139 12.31 -6.89 3.31
CA CYS A 139 13.04 -6.57 2.06
C CYS A 139 13.38 -7.83 1.26
N ARG A 140 13.89 -8.89 1.94
CA ARG A 140 14.21 -10.16 1.27
C ARG A 140 12.97 -10.86 0.72
N MET A 141 11.87 -10.83 1.47
CA MET A 141 10.58 -11.39 1.03
C MET A 141 10.03 -10.64 -0.18
N ALA A 142 10.07 -9.32 -0.16
CA ALA A 142 9.67 -8.48 -1.29
C ALA A 142 10.50 -8.76 -2.53
N ALA A 143 11.83 -8.88 -2.38
CA ALA A 143 12.73 -9.25 -3.46
C ALA A 143 12.41 -10.62 -4.06
N ALA A 144 12.17 -11.61 -3.22
CA ALA A 144 11.80 -12.96 -3.66
C ALA A 144 10.45 -12.95 -4.39
N TYR A 145 9.48 -12.21 -3.88
CA TYR A 145 8.16 -12.10 -4.49
C TYR A 145 8.23 -11.42 -5.86
N LEU A 146 8.95 -10.30 -5.97
CA LEU A 146 9.15 -9.59 -7.23
C LEU A 146 9.87 -10.46 -8.26
N LYS A 147 10.90 -11.21 -7.85
CA LYS A 147 11.61 -12.15 -8.74
C LYS A 147 10.69 -13.26 -9.24
N ALA A 148 9.87 -13.83 -8.37
CA ALA A 148 8.93 -14.88 -8.72
C ALA A 148 7.90 -14.42 -9.76
N GLU A 149 7.40 -13.20 -9.63
CA GLU A 149 6.41 -12.62 -10.54
C GLU A 149 7.03 -11.98 -11.80
N GLY A 150 8.31 -11.60 -11.75
CA GLY A 150 9.06 -11.02 -12.87
C GLY A 150 9.77 -12.02 -13.77
N ASN A 151 9.76 -13.32 -13.44
CA ASN A 151 10.42 -14.38 -14.20
C ASN A 151 9.74 -14.73 -15.53
N ASP A 152 8.84 -13.93 -16.02
CA ASP A 152 8.30 -14.11 -17.35
C ASP A 152 9.38 -13.79 -18.38
N LEU A 153 9.66 -14.72 -19.30
CA LEU A 153 10.75 -14.72 -20.28
C LEU A 153 10.85 -13.47 -21.19
N PHE A 154 9.94 -12.54 -21.04
CA PHE A 154 9.83 -11.32 -21.84
C PHE A 154 9.83 -10.02 -21.01
N SER A 155 10.12 -10.06 -19.73
CA SER A 155 10.13 -8.86 -18.91
C SER A 155 11.54 -8.30 -18.74
N ASP A 156 11.81 -7.13 -19.32
CA ASP A 156 12.99 -6.30 -19.00
C ASP A 156 12.83 -5.69 -17.61
N VAL A 157 12.80 -6.53 -16.57
CA VAL A 157 12.64 -6.09 -15.19
C VAL A 157 13.99 -6.01 -14.53
N GLU A 158 14.39 -4.80 -14.17
CA GLU A 158 15.56 -4.54 -13.35
C GLU A 158 15.14 -4.36 -11.89
N LEU A 159 15.76 -5.11 -10.97
CA LEU A 159 15.57 -4.98 -9.54
C LEU A 159 16.82 -4.40 -8.91
N ILE A 160 16.71 -3.18 -8.39
CA ILE A 160 17.81 -2.49 -7.73
C ILE A 160 17.54 -2.48 -6.23
N PHE A 161 18.50 -2.93 -5.43
CA PHE A 161 18.45 -2.90 -3.98
C PHE A 161 19.51 -1.95 -3.46
N GLU A 162 19.06 -0.92 -2.75
CA GLU A 162 19.93 0.05 -2.13
C GLU A 162 19.73 0.02 -0.60
N LYS A 163 20.84 -0.07 0.14
CA LYS A 163 20.81 0.14 1.58
C LYS A 163 20.94 1.63 1.85
N ALA A 164 19.94 2.22 2.52
CA ALA A 164 20.04 3.60 2.94
C ALA A 164 21.22 3.77 3.89
N GLU A 165 22.12 4.70 3.59
CA GLU A 165 23.15 5.13 4.54
C GLU A 165 22.49 5.89 5.68
N GLU A 166 22.93 5.64 6.92
CA GLU A 166 22.55 6.43 8.09
C GLU A 166 23.10 7.86 7.94
N ARG A 167 22.39 8.71 7.23
CA ARG A 167 22.71 10.13 7.24
C ARG A 167 22.24 10.74 8.56
N ARG A 168 23.16 11.05 9.44
CA ARG A 168 22.92 11.90 10.62
C ARG A 168 22.70 13.36 10.20
N THR A 169 21.73 13.62 9.37
CA THR A 169 21.39 14.98 8.95
C THR A 169 20.10 15.42 9.62
N ALA A 170 20.10 16.60 10.19
CA ALA A 170 18.88 17.24 10.66
C ALA A 170 17.91 17.40 9.48
N TRP A 171 16.69 16.93 9.67
CA TRP A 171 15.65 17.08 8.66
C TRP A 171 15.14 18.51 8.68
N VAL A 172 15.20 19.18 7.55
CA VAL A 172 14.59 20.50 7.36
C VAL A 172 13.30 20.30 6.57
N VAL A 173 12.18 20.47 7.24
CA VAL A 173 10.87 20.47 6.59
C VAL A 173 10.56 21.90 6.17
N ARG A 174 10.32 22.12 4.88
CA ARG A 174 9.86 23.41 4.36
C ARG A 174 8.38 23.30 4.02
N GLU A 175 7.58 24.11 4.71
CA GLU A 175 6.19 24.28 4.42
C GLU A 175 5.93 25.79 4.24
N ASN A 176 5.37 26.19 3.12
CA ASN A 176 4.97 27.58 2.81
C ASN A 176 6.01 28.68 3.16
N GLN A 177 7.26 28.49 2.80
CA GLN A 177 8.40 29.40 3.08
C GLN A 177 8.89 29.48 4.53
N ASP A 178 8.21 28.85 5.48
CA ASP A 178 8.69 28.78 6.84
C ASP A 178 9.58 27.55 7.06
N LEU A 179 10.70 27.74 7.73
CA LEU A 179 11.67 26.71 8.08
C LEU A 179 11.38 26.20 9.50
N TYR A 180 10.98 24.94 9.62
CA TYR A 180 10.90 24.27 10.92
C TYR A 180 12.19 23.48 11.18
N GLU A 181 12.98 23.94 12.14
CA GLU A 181 14.13 23.17 12.61
C GLU A 181 13.69 22.20 13.71
N VAL A 182 13.67 20.91 13.42
CA VAL A 182 13.45 19.88 14.43
C VAL A 182 14.79 19.61 15.14
N LYS A 183 14.97 20.20 16.32
CA LYS A 183 16.15 19.90 17.16
C LYS A 183 16.04 18.46 17.68
N PRO A 184 17.12 17.67 17.59
CA PRO A 184 17.14 16.33 18.17
C PRO A 184 16.87 16.40 19.66
N ALA A 185 16.03 15.47 20.16
CA ALA A 185 15.75 15.38 21.59
C ALA A 185 17.07 15.23 22.39
N ARG A 186 17.31 16.12 23.35
CA ARG A 186 18.46 15.98 24.24
C ARG A 186 18.34 14.65 24.99
N LYS A 187 19.27 13.72 24.76
CA LYS A 187 19.46 12.58 25.64
C LYS A 187 19.78 13.14 27.04
N LYS A 188 18.91 12.89 28.00
CA LYS A 188 19.30 13.07 29.42
C LYS A 188 20.36 12.02 29.71
N LEU A 189 21.57 12.48 29.90
CA LEU A 189 22.64 11.70 30.56
C LEU A 189 22.17 11.47 31.99
N GLN A 190 22.00 10.23 32.37
CA GLN A 190 22.00 9.79 33.76
C GLN A 190 23.42 9.51 34.20
#